data_9c41374774417a2a349ccb3eca973b7d
#
_entry.id   9c41374774417a2a349ccb3eca973b7d
#
_cell.length_a   1.000
_cell.length_b   1.000
_cell.length_c   1.000
_cell.angle_alpha   90.00
_cell.angle_beta   90.00
_cell.angle_gamma   90.00
#
_symmetry.space_group_name_H-M   'P 1'
#
loop_
_entity.id
_entity.type
_entity.pdbx_description
1 polymer ?
#
loop_
_entity_poly.entity_id
_entity_poly.type
_entity_poly.pdbx_seq_one_letter_code
_entity_poly.pdbx_strand_id
1 'polypeptide(L)'
;MTITGAILRNAVIYAAQLITSHRQEIDALNVFPVPDGDTGTNMSMTITNASREVRVKDDSESVSAVASCVASGLLRGARGKSGVILSLIFRGISKGLKGLDEADGAAIASALEHGSSSAYKAVMKPTEGTILTVIRTASEYARKAVNDGETDAVKVFDTGLEGAKAALADTPNILPV
;
A
#
# COMPACT_ATOMS: atom_id res chain seq x y z
N MET A 1 1.99 8.24 18.92
CA MET A 1 1.47 9.10 17.83
C MET A 1 0.42 8.31 17.06
N THR A 2 -0.69 8.95 16.63
CA THR A 2 -1.73 8.35 15.78
C THR A 2 -1.66 8.93 14.37
N ILE A 3 -2.19 8.21 13.39
CA ILE A 3 -2.35 8.68 12.00
C ILE A 3 -3.77 9.24 11.87
N THR A 4 -3.86 10.54 11.62
CA THR A 4 -5.13 11.22 11.31
C THR A 4 -5.47 11.12 9.83
N GLY A 5 -6.70 11.49 9.46
CA GLY A 5 -7.09 11.59 8.05
C GLY A 5 -6.21 12.56 7.25
N ALA A 6 -5.85 13.71 7.84
CA ALA A 6 -4.95 14.68 7.21
C ALA A 6 -3.55 14.09 6.95
N ILE A 7 -2.98 13.32 7.89
CA ILE A 7 -1.69 12.65 7.72
C ILE A 7 -1.78 11.62 6.59
N LEU A 8 -2.81 10.77 6.58
CA LEU A 8 -3.00 9.76 5.53
C LEU A 8 -3.17 10.41 4.14
N ARG A 9 -3.98 11.47 4.05
CA ARG A 9 -4.17 12.24 2.82
C ARG A 9 -2.84 12.76 2.27
N ASN A 10 -2.06 13.43 3.12
CA ASN A 10 -0.78 14.01 2.71
C ASN A 10 0.24 12.92 2.32
N ALA A 11 0.26 11.79 3.04
CA ALA A 11 1.10 10.64 2.71
C ALA A 11 0.77 10.07 1.31
N VAL A 12 -0.51 9.92 0.97
CA VAL A 12 -0.93 9.43 -0.35
C VAL A 12 -0.57 10.42 -1.46
N ILE A 13 -0.73 11.73 -1.23
CA ILE A 13 -0.35 12.77 -2.19
C ILE A 13 1.15 12.73 -2.45
N TYR A 14 1.95 12.61 -1.40
CA TYR A 14 3.41 12.54 -1.50
C TYR A 14 3.86 11.23 -2.17
N ALA A 15 3.27 10.10 -1.82
CA ALA A 15 3.55 8.82 -2.45
C ALA A 15 3.26 8.83 -3.96
N ALA A 16 2.18 9.50 -4.39
CA ALA A 16 1.87 9.67 -5.80
C ALA A 16 2.96 10.45 -6.55
N GLN A 17 3.51 11.50 -5.93
CA GLN A 17 4.61 12.27 -6.49
C GLN A 17 5.89 11.43 -6.59
N LEU A 18 6.24 10.67 -5.54
CA LEU A 18 7.42 9.81 -5.53
C LEU A 18 7.34 8.71 -6.60
N ILE A 19 6.22 7.98 -6.69
CA ILE A 19 6.06 6.95 -7.73
C ILE A 19 6.15 7.57 -9.11
N THR A 20 5.58 8.76 -9.31
CA THR A 20 5.64 9.45 -10.60
C THR A 20 7.06 9.86 -10.97
N SER A 21 7.87 10.34 -10.00
CA SER A 21 9.26 10.73 -10.25
C SER A 21 10.18 9.54 -10.54
N HIS A 22 9.90 8.37 -9.94
CA HIS A 22 10.66 7.13 -10.15
C HIS A 22 10.04 6.18 -11.19
N ARG A 23 9.05 6.66 -11.94
CA ARG A 23 8.29 5.82 -12.87
C ARG A 23 9.16 5.03 -13.84
N GLN A 24 10.13 5.67 -14.48
CA GLN A 24 11.01 5.05 -15.47
C GLN A 24 11.94 3.99 -14.85
N GLU A 25 12.40 4.23 -13.64
CA GLU A 25 13.22 3.26 -12.89
C GLU A 25 12.41 2.00 -12.58
N ILE A 26 11.14 2.18 -12.13
CA ILE A 26 10.24 1.07 -11.85
C ILE A 26 9.85 0.33 -13.13
N ASP A 27 9.62 1.03 -14.25
CA ASP A 27 9.35 0.43 -15.55
C ASP A 27 10.53 -0.46 -16.00
N ALA A 28 11.78 0.01 -15.80
CA ALA A 28 12.98 -0.74 -16.14
C ALA A 28 13.17 -2.03 -15.33
N LEU A 29 12.60 -2.10 -14.11
CA LEU A 29 12.64 -3.28 -13.24
C LEU A 29 11.53 -4.30 -13.55
N ASN A 30 10.66 -4.02 -14.51
CA ASN A 30 9.53 -4.88 -14.83
C ASN A 30 9.98 -6.11 -15.63
N VAL A 31 10.10 -7.26 -14.97
CA VAL A 31 10.55 -8.52 -15.56
C VAL A 31 9.52 -9.65 -15.47
N PHE A 32 8.51 -9.52 -14.60
CA PHE A 32 7.51 -10.56 -14.35
C PHE A 32 6.09 -9.95 -14.21
N PRO A 33 5.06 -10.64 -14.68
CA PRO A 33 5.03 -11.90 -15.48
C PRO A 33 5.34 -11.69 -16.96
N VAL A 34 5.32 -10.46 -17.43
CA VAL A 34 5.65 -10.05 -18.80
C VAL A 34 6.54 -8.82 -18.72
N PRO A 35 7.71 -8.81 -19.38
CA PRO A 35 8.63 -7.66 -19.35
C PRO A 35 8.21 -6.56 -20.33
N ASP A 36 7.00 -6.01 -20.14
CA ASP A 36 6.43 -4.97 -21.01
C ASP A 36 6.81 -3.54 -20.58
N GLY A 37 7.54 -3.41 -19.46
CA GLY A 37 8.12 -2.13 -19.02
C GLY A 37 7.07 -1.08 -18.62
N ASP A 38 5.94 -1.50 -18.09
CA ASP A 38 4.82 -0.59 -17.81
C ASP A 38 4.40 -0.50 -16.33
N THR A 39 5.07 -1.23 -15.42
CA THR A 39 4.69 -1.28 -13.99
C THR A 39 4.68 0.08 -13.33
N GLY A 40 5.73 0.87 -13.48
CA GLY A 40 5.83 2.22 -12.91
C GLY A 40 4.80 3.17 -13.51
N THR A 41 4.60 3.08 -14.81
CA THR A 41 3.57 3.85 -15.53
C THR A 41 2.18 3.53 -15.00
N ASN A 42 1.83 2.24 -14.90
CA ASN A 42 0.53 1.80 -14.42
C ASN A 42 0.28 2.19 -12.96
N MET A 43 1.26 1.98 -12.07
CA MET A 43 1.16 2.36 -10.65
C MET A 43 1.05 3.88 -10.50
N SER A 44 1.87 4.66 -11.24
CA SER A 44 1.83 6.11 -11.22
C SER A 44 0.46 6.66 -11.63
N MET A 45 -0.11 6.17 -12.72
CA MET A 45 -1.44 6.58 -13.18
C MET A 45 -2.52 6.22 -12.16
N THR A 46 -2.42 5.04 -11.57
CA THR A 46 -3.39 4.52 -10.59
C THR A 46 -3.41 5.39 -9.33
N ILE A 47 -2.23 5.64 -8.72
CA ILE A 47 -2.16 6.42 -7.46
C ILE A 47 -2.41 7.91 -7.69
N THR A 48 -2.06 8.45 -8.86
CA THR A 48 -2.35 9.84 -9.21
C THR A 48 -3.85 10.12 -9.25
N ASN A 49 -4.66 9.16 -9.71
CA ASN A 49 -6.12 9.32 -9.67
C ASN A 49 -6.62 9.44 -8.23
N ALA A 50 -6.19 8.57 -7.33
CA ALA A 50 -6.55 8.64 -5.91
C ALA A 50 -6.05 9.94 -5.25
N SER A 51 -4.82 10.36 -5.58
CA SER A 51 -4.25 11.63 -5.09
C SER A 51 -5.09 12.84 -5.46
N ARG A 52 -5.64 12.88 -6.68
CA ARG A 52 -6.53 13.97 -7.10
C ARG A 52 -7.83 14.01 -6.32
N GLU A 53 -8.43 12.84 -6.10
CA GLU A 53 -9.69 12.74 -5.38
C GLU A 53 -9.55 13.05 -3.88
N VAL A 54 -8.44 12.65 -3.27
CA VAL A 54 -8.23 12.87 -1.84
C VAL A 54 -7.80 14.30 -1.50
N ARG A 55 -7.25 15.06 -2.46
CA ARG A 55 -6.81 16.46 -2.26
C ARG A 55 -7.91 17.39 -1.79
N VAL A 56 -9.16 17.14 -2.19
CA VAL A 56 -10.30 17.99 -1.84
C VAL A 56 -10.91 17.63 -0.47
N LYS A 57 -10.36 16.64 0.21
CA LYS A 57 -10.80 16.26 1.55
C LYS A 57 -10.31 17.25 2.59
N ASP A 58 -11.19 17.60 3.52
CA ASP A 58 -10.89 18.50 4.63
C ASP A 58 -9.94 17.85 5.66
N ASP A 59 -9.19 18.67 6.41
CA ASP A 59 -8.29 18.21 7.46
C ASP A 59 -9.01 17.54 8.62
N SER A 60 -10.30 17.84 8.83
CA SER A 60 -11.15 17.24 9.85
C SER A 60 -11.72 15.86 9.49
N GLU A 61 -11.52 15.40 8.27
CA GLU A 61 -11.99 14.08 7.83
C GLU A 61 -11.31 12.97 8.62
N SER A 62 -12.08 11.94 8.99
CA SER A 62 -11.56 10.77 9.69
C SER A 62 -10.59 9.96 8.83
N VAL A 63 -9.69 9.20 9.45
CA VAL A 63 -8.81 8.27 8.73
C VAL A 63 -9.61 7.25 7.91
N SER A 64 -10.77 6.83 8.41
CA SER A 64 -11.71 5.95 7.71
C SER A 64 -12.24 6.57 6.42
N ALA A 65 -12.69 7.82 6.46
CA ALA A 65 -13.23 8.53 5.31
C ALA A 65 -12.16 8.76 4.23
N VAL A 66 -10.97 9.17 4.64
CA VAL A 66 -9.83 9.37 3.74
C VAL A 66 -9.40 8.05 3.10
N ALA A 67 -9.25 6.97 3.89
CA ALA A 67 -8.89 5.65 3.37
C ALA A 67 -9.92 5.11 2.37
N SER A 68 -11.21 5.33 2.61
CA SER A 68 -12.28 4.96 1.69
C SER A 68 -12.22 5.74 0.37
N CYS A 69 -11.95 7.05 0.44
CA CYS A 69 -11.74 7.89 -0.74
C CYS A 69 -10.54 7.41 -1.57
N VAL A 70 -9.41 7.15 -0.91
CA VAL A 70 -8.18 6.63 -1.57
C VAL A 70 -8.45 5.29 -2.25
N ALA A 71 -9.06 4.33 -1.55
CA ALA A 71 -9.36 3.01 -2.10
C ALA A 71 -10.29 3.10 -3.33
N SER A 72 -11.30 3.96 -3.28
CA SER A 72 -12.23 4.19 -4.39
C SER A 72 -11.53 4.86 -5.58
N GLY A 73 -10.68 5.85 -5.32
CA GLY A 73 -9.91 6.53 -6.36
C GLY A 73 -8.90 5.61 -7.05
N LEU A 74 -8.21 4.76 -6.29
CA LEU A 74 -7.32 3.74 -6.84
C LEU A 74 -8.07 2.75 -7.73
N LEU A 75 -9.24 2.27 -7.28
CA LEU A 75 -10.05 1.33 -8.06
C LEU A 75 -10.49 1.92 -9.39
N ARG A 76 -11.00 3.16 -9.38
CA ARG A 76 -11.42 3.87 -10.63
C ARG A 76 -10.24 4.15 -11.56
N GLY A 77 -9.08 4.44 -10.98
CA GLY A 77 -7.85 4.75 -11.72
C GLY A 77 -6.99 3.54 -12.07
N ALA A 78 -7.37 2.32 -11.65
CA ALA A 78 -6.54 1.13 -11.80
C ALA A 78 -6.10 0.87 -13.25
N ARG A 79 -4.80 0.69 -13.46
CA ARG A 79 -4.18 0.38 -14.76
C ARG A 79 -3.25 -0.81 -14.61
N GLY A 80 -3.30 -1.70 -15.60
CA GLY A 80 -2.49 -2.91 -15.62
C GLY A 80 -2.71 -3.82 -14.41
N LYS A 81 -1.95 -4.91 -14.34
CA LYS A 81 -2.01 -5.85 -13.19
C LYS A 81 -1.51 -5.19 -11.91
N SER A 82 -0.43 -4.43 -11.99
CA SER A 82 0.16 -3.74 -10.84
C SER A 82 -0.78 -2.72 -10.20
N GLY A 83 -1.45 -1.91 -11.01
CA GLY A 83 -2.44 -0.94 -10.52
C GLY A 83 -3.67 -1.61 -9.91
N VAL A 84 -4.14 -2.71 -10.49
CA VAL A 84 -5.24 -3.51 -9.91
C VAL A 84 -4.84 -4.08 -8.54
N ILE A 85 -3.66 -4.70 -8.42
CA ILE A 85 -3.18 -5.24 -7.14
C ILE A 85 -3.03 -4.12 -6.11
N LEU A 86 -2.46 -2.97 -6.49
CA LEU A 86 -2.36 -1.80 -5.61
C LEU A 86 -3.73 -1.36 -5.10
N SER A 87 -4.73 -1.29 -5.98
CA SER A 87 -6.10 -0.93 -5.58
C SER A 87 -6.72 -1.92 -4.60
N LEU A 88 -6.42 -3.21 -4.74
CA LEU A 88 -6.90 -4.25 -3.83
C LEU A 88 -6.24 -4.19 -2.45
N ILE A 89 -4.94 -3.87 -2.40
CA ILE A 89 -4.23 -3.63 -1.14
C ILE A 89 -4.90 -2.48 -0.39
N PHE A 90 -5.10 -1.34 -1.02
CA PHE A 90 -5.73 -0.19 -0.38
C PHE A 90 -7.20 -0.40 -0.04
N ARG A 91 -7.91 -1.22 -0.81
CA ARG A 91 -9.27 -1.66 -0.44
C ARG A 91 -9.27 -2.43 0.88
N GLY A 92 -8.28 -3.30 1.09
CA GLY A 92 -8.09 -4.01 2.36
C GLY A 92 -7.74 -3.06 3.49
N ILE A 93 -6.77 -2.16 3.27
CA ILE A 93 -6.38 -1.12 4.24
C ILE A 93 -7.60 -0.29 4.67
N SER A 94 -8.41 0.17 3.71
CA SER A 94 -9.64 0.91 4.01
C SER A 94 -10.64 0.12 4.86
N LYS A 95 -10.74 -1.20 4.65
CA LYS A 95 -11.57 -2.07 5.51
C LYS A 95 -11.03 -2.16 6.93
N GLY A 96 -9.72 -2.28 7.08
CA GLY A 96 -9.06 -2.34 8.40
C GLY A 96 -9.17 -1.04 9.19
N LEU A 97 -9.32 0.10 8.51
CA LEU A 97 -9.48 1.42 9.13
C LEU A 97 -10.93 1.86 9.27
N LYS A 98 -11.90 1.02 8.89
CA LYS A 98 -13.32 1.38 8.86
C LYS A 98 -13.83 1.79 10.24
N GLY A 99 -14.46 2.96 10.30
CA GLY A 99 -15.10 3.49 11.51
C GLY A 99 -14.14 4.16 12.50
N LEU A 100 -12.84 4.28 12.16
CA LEU A 100 -11.86 4.95 13.00
C LEU A 100 -11.75 6.43 12.63
N ASP A 101 -11.65 7.28 13.63
CA ASP A 101 -11.31 8.71 13.45
C ASP A 101 -9.81 8.85 13.22
N GLU A 102 -9.00 8.17 14.01
CA GLU A 102 -7.54 8.10 13.93
C GLU A 102 -7.07 6.64 14.05
N ALA A 103 -5.89 6.32 13.54
CA ALA A 103 -5.29 5.00 13.63
C ALA A 103 -4.07 5.01 14.55
N ASP A 104 -4.07 4.15 15.56
CA ASP A 104 -2.91 3.82 16.38
C ASP A 104 -2.07 2.70 15.74
N GLY A 105 -1.01 2.26 16.43
CA GLY A 105 -0.15 1.19 15.93
C GLY A 105 -0.89 -0.12 15.65
N ALA A 106 -1.83 -0.50 16.51
CA ALA A 106 -2.62 -1.72 16.33
C ALA A 106 -3.53 -1.63 15.09
N ALA A 107 -4.14 -0.47 14.87
CA ALA A 107 -4.98 -0.20 13.70
C ALA A 107 -4.15 -0.23 12.40
N ILE A 108 -2.94 0.34 12.41
CA ILE A 108 -2.02 0.29 11.24
C ILE A 108 -1.61 -1.14 10.91
N ALA A 109 -1.21 -1.95 11.90
CA ALA A 109 -0.87 -3.35 11.68
C ALA A 109 -2.07 -4.13 11.11
N SER A 110 -3.25 -3.96 11.69
CA SER A 110 -4.50 -4.57 11.19
C SER A 110 -4.84 -4.13 9.77
N ALA A 111 -4.66 -2.84 9.45
CA ALA A 111 -4.90 -2.33 8.10
C ALA A 111 -3.98 -2.97 7.06
N LEU A 112 -2.68 -3.12 7.35
CA LEU A 112 -1.73 -3.80 6.47
C LEU A 112 -2.08 -5.29 6.28
N GLU A 113 -2.50 -5.99 7.33
CA GLU A 113 -2.96 -7.39 7.25
C GLU A 113 -4.19 -7.53 6.35
N HIS A 114 -5.17 -6.63 6.49
CA HIS A 114 -6.34 -6.58 5.62
C HIS A 114 -5.96 -6.28 4.16
N GLY A 115 -4.98 -5.39 3.94
CA GLY A 115 -4.42 -5.09 2.64
C GLY A 115 -3.82 -6.32 1.97
N SER A 116 -2.93 -7.02 2.68
CA SER A 116 -2.32 -8.27 2.24
C SER A 116 -3.37 -9.33 1.92
N SER A 117 -4.27 -9.61 2.87
CA SER A 117 -5.34 -10.61 2.69
C SER A 117 -6.25 -10.30 1.49
N SER A 118 -6.60 -9.03 1.27
CA SER A 118 -7.44 -8.63 0.13
C SER A 118 -6.75 -8.86 -1.21
N ALA A 119 -5.44 -8.58 -1.29
CA ALA A 119 -4.67 -8.79 -2.51
C ALA A 119 -4.50 -10.29 -2.83
N TYR A 120 -4.11 -11.10 -1.84
CA TYR A 120 -3.95 -12.56 -2.03
C TYR A 120 -5.25 -13.25 -2.43
N LYS A 121 -6.39 -12.88 -1.83
CA LYS A 121 -7.70 -13.48 -2.15
C LYS A 121 -8.20 -13.15 -3.54
N ALA A 122 -7.78 -12.04 -4.12
CA ALA A 122 -8.26 -11.59 -5.42
C ALA A 122 -7.41 -12.12 -6.59
N VAL A 123 -6.20 -12.60 -6.33
CA VAL A 123 -5.31 -13.18 -7.34
C VAL A 123 -5.54 -14.68 -7.39
N MET A 124 -5.97 -15.20 -8.55
CA MET A 124 -6.28 -16.63 -8.72
C MET A 124 -5.07 -17.55 -8.44
N LYS A 125 -3.86 -17.12 -8.80
CA LYS A 125 -2.61 -17.85 -8.54
C LYS A 125 -1.61 -16.89 -7.93
N PRO A 126 -1.65 -16.66 -6.60
CA PRO A 126 -0.67 -15.82 -5.92
C PRO A 126 0.74 -16.38 -6.15
N THR A 127 1.65 -15.52 -6.58
CA THR A 127 3.05 -15.88 -6.82
C THR A 127 3.91 -15.15 -5.80
N GLU A 128 4.73 -15.91 -5.06
CA GLU A 128 5.72 -15.35 -4.14
C GLU A 128 6.90 -14.72 -4.91
N GLY A 129 7.64 -13.83 -4.26
CA GLY A 129 8.68 -13.03 -4.90
C GLY A 129 8.12 -11.83 -5.69
N THR A 130 6.90 -11.40 -5.37
CA THR A 130 6.19 -10.29 -6.02
C THR A 130 5.73 -9.26 -4.99
N ILE A 131 5.00 -8.22 -5.44
CA ILE A 131 4.34 -7.25 -4.56
C ILE A 131 3.49 -7.90 -3.48
N LEU A 132 2.97 -9.11 -3.71
CA LEU A 132 2.19 -9.86 -2.71
C LEU A 132 3.07 -10.27 -1.53
N THR A 133 4.28 -10.79 -1.79
CA THR A 133 5.24 -11.10 -0.73
C THR A 133 5.63 -9.85 0.05
N VAL A 134 5.86 -8.74 -0.65
CA VAL A 134 6.27 -7.48 -0.03
C VAL A 134 5.21 -6.98 0.96
N ILE A 135 3.94 -6.91 0.56
CA ILE A 135 2.87 -6.44 1.46
C ILE A 135 2.60 -7.43 2.60
N ARG A 136 2.71 -8.74 2.37
CA ARG A 136 2.57 -9.75 3.41
C ARG A 136 3.64 -9.59 4.47
N THR A 137 4.91 -9.54 4.06
CA THR A 137 6.03 -9.39 5.01
C THR A 137 5.97 -8.05 5.75
N ALA A 138 5.57 -6.96 5.08
CA ALA A 138 5.32 -5.69 5.74
C ALA A 138 4.27 -5.81 6.86
N SER A 139 3.17 -6.52 6.61
CA SER A 139 2.11 -6.71 7.61
C SER A 139 2.56 -7.59 8.78
N GLU A 140 3.36 -8.61 8.53
CA GLU A 140 3.94 -9.49 9.55
C GLU A 140 4.88 -8.73 10.49
N TYR A 141 5.76 -7.87 9.94
CA TYR A 141 6.66 -7.02 10.71
C TYR A 141 5.91 -5.99 11.55
N ALA A 142 4.92 -5.32 10.97
CA ALA A 142 4.05 -4.37 11.68
C ALA A 142 3.31 -5.07 12.83
N ARG A 143 2.75 -6.25 12.60
CA ARG A 143 2.09 -7.04 13.64
C ARG A 143 3.05 -7.46 14.76
N LYS A 144 4.25 -7.86 14.39
CA LYS A 144 5.29 -8.19 15.37
C LYS A 144 5.61 -7.01 16.27
N ALA A 145 5.78 -5.80 15.72
CA ALA A 145 6.04 -4.59 16.51
C ALA A 145 4.93 -4.35 17.55
N VAL A 146 3.66 -4.51 17.16
CA VAL A 146 2.52 -4.38 18.08
C VAL A 146 2.56 -5.47 19.16
N ASN A 147 2.85 -6.70 18.81
CA ASN A 147 2.95 -7.82 19.77
C ASN A 147 4.11 -7.63 20.76
N ASP A 148 5.18 -6.94 20.33
CA ASP A 148 6.32 -6.55 21.16
C ASP A 148 6.03 -5.30 22.02
N GLY A 149 4.82 -4.71 21.94
CA GLY A 149 4.34 -3.63 22.78
C GLY A 149 4.42 -2.23 22.16
N GLU A 150 4.76 -2.09 20.86
CA GLU A 150 4.76 -0.79 20.21
C GLU A 150 3.32 -0.33 19.90
N THR A 151 2.99 0.89 20.31
CA THR A 151 1.66 1.50 20.12
C THR A 151 1.68 2.71 19.18
N ASP A 152 2.87 3.26 18.92
CA ASP A 152 3.04 4.40 18.02
C ASP A 152 2.82 3.98 16.56
N ALA A 153 1.84 4.59 15.91
CA ALA A 153 1.43 4.24 14.55
C ALA A 153 2.56 4.43 13.52
N VAL A 154 3.38 5.47 13.70
CA VAL A 154 4.51 5.75 12.78
C VAL A 154 5.59 4.70 12.94
N LYS A 155 5.94 4.34 14.17
CA LYS A 155 6.96 3.30 14.42
C LYS A 155 6.52 1.92 13.94
N VAL A 156 5.23 1.58 14.12
CA VAL A 156 4.66 0.34 13.58
C VAL A 156 4.72 0.33 12.06
N PHE A 157 4.37 1.45 11.40
CA PHE A 157 4.47 1.59 9.96
C PHE A 157 5.92 1.49 9.47
N ASP A 158 6.86 2.15 10.15
CA ASP A 158 8.28 2.09 9.81
C ASP A 158 8.84 0.67 9.95
N THR A 159 8.45 -0.07 10.99
CA THR A 159 8.81 -1.49 11.13
C THR A 159 8.25 -2.33 9.98
N GLY A 160 7.00 -2.07 9.58
CA GLY A 160 6.41 -2.68 8.38
C GLY A 160 7.19 -2.34 7.10
N LEU A 161 7.65 -1.09 6.95
CA LEU A 161 8.47 -0.66 5.82
C LEU A 161 9.82 -1.39 5.78
N GLU A 162 10.46 -1.63 6.92
CA GLU A 162 11.70 -2.43 6.98
C GLU A 162 11.44 -3.87 6.52
N GLY A 163 10.32 -4.47 6.93
CA GLY A 163 9.89 -5.78 6.42
C GLY A 163 9.66 -5.79 4.90
N ALA A 164 9.03 -4.73 4.38
CA ALA A 164 8.82 -4.57 2.94
C ALA A 164 10.14 -4.46 2.17
N LYS A 165 11.10 -3.69 2.65
CA LYS A 165 12.44 -3.55 2.06
C LYS A 165 13.20 -4.88 2.05
N ALA A 166 13.17 -5.61 3.16
CA ALA A 166 13.81 -6.92 3.27
C ALA A 166 13.20 -7.92 2.27
N ALA A 167 11.87 -7.97 2.19
CA ALA A 167 11.17 -8.83 1.23
C ALA A 167 11.49 -8.45 -0.23
N LEU A 168 11.51 -7.15 -0.53
CA LEU A 168 11.84 -6.66 -1.88
C LEU A 168 13.24 -7.07 -2.30
N ALA A 169 14.22 -6.94 -1.41
CA ALA A 169 15.61 -7.34 -1.67
C ALA A 169 15.75 -8.86 -1.94
N ASP A 170 14.85 -9.68 -1.37
CA ASP A 170 14.87 -11.13 -1.50
C ASP A 170 14.03 -11.64 -2.69
N THR A 171 13.26 -10.79 -3.35
CA THR A 171 12.40 -11.22 -4.48
C THR A 171 13.15 -11.96 -5.58
N PRO A 172 14.39 -11.60 -5.99
CA PRO A 172 15.13 -12.34 -7.01
C PRO A 172 15.50 -13.77 -6.60
N ASN A 173 15.64 -14.03 -5.31
CA ASN A 173 15.92 -15.37 -4.78
C ASN A 173 14.66 -16.24 -4.72
N ILE A 174 13.50 -15.63 -4.45
CA ILE A 174 12.21 -16.32 -4.35
C ILE A 174 11.64 -16.62 -5.74
N LEU A 175 11.73 -15.67 -6.63
CA LEU A 175 11.23 -15.77 -8.02
C LEU A 175 12.36 -15.41 -9.00
N PRO A 176 13.27 -16.35 -9.30
CA PRO A 176 14.28 -16.13 -10.31
C PRO A 176 13.64 -16.05 -11.71
N VAL A 177 13.87 -14.96 -12.42
CA VAL A 177 13.34 -14.64 -13.76
C VAL A 177 14.48 -14.20 -14.69
#